data_c853bc1940113ada903c2bed62ec9127
#
_entry.id   c853bc1940113ada903c2bed62ec9127
#
_cell.length_a   1.000
_cell.length_b   1.000
_cell.length_c   1.000
_cell.angle_alpha   90.00
_cell.angle_beta   90.00
_cell.angle_gamma   90.00
#
_symmetry.space_group_name_H-M   'P 1'
#
loop_
_entity.id
_entity.type
_entity.pdbx_description
1 polymer ?
#
loop_
_entity_poly.entity_id
_entity_poly.type
_entity_poly.pdbx_seq_one_letter_code
_entity_poly.pdbx_strand_id
1 'polypeptide(L)'
;MFPYIGGKAHHVGWMDPLFPHQFGTFVEVFGGAGWVSVKSPKVAQATTRVYNDFNPLLANVYECLRTDPVAVLAKMTATPKSDTVLYKQYQQELFGQLDWTKVQLGDVDLAVKYLYLQTQVFAGTPLSTTNVPYFTETKAGGKYPSKYDTLRKKLSNDTITDRLKEITGVEQMDCIDLIKKYDSPDTFFYVDPPYYNMEFYYSKDFPREKHQELADTLANIKGKFALSYYDFDDLKVFYPEDKFTWHKQSVYRSAATRSGNDKDYKTKSKGTEILIMNYVPTAPAVKQPKVKKVHLPKTLFATV
;
A
#
# COMPACT_ATOMS: atom_id res chain seq x y z
N MET A 1 7.19 -2.87 -4.96
CA MET A 1 7.46 -1.66 -4.20
C MET A 1 8.11 -2.03 -2.87
N PHE A 2 8.11 -1.19 -1.87
CA PHE A 2 8.72 -1.39 -0.54
C PHE A 2 7.76 -2.06 0.44
N PRO A 3 8.25 -2.55 1.59
CA PRO A 3 7.40 -3.05 2.67
C PRO A 3 6.51 -1.93 3.20
N TYR A 4 5.21 -2.21 3.30
CA TYR A 4 4.20 -1.28 3.81
C TYR A 4 3.06 -2.10 4.42
N ILE A 5 2.63 -1.77 5.65
CA ILE A 5 1.50 -2.45 6.30
C ILE A 5 0.26 -2.25 5.43
N GLY A 6 -0.56 -3.28 5.30
CA GLY A 6 -1.76 -3.24 4.45
C GLY A 6 -1.47 -3.37 2.95
N GLY A 7 -0.19 -3.41 2.52
CA GLY A 7 0.17 -3.46 1.10
C GLY A 7 -0.45 -4.63 0.34
N LYS A 8 -1.18 -4.36 -0.73
CA LYS A 8 -2.03 -5.29 -1.48
C LYS A 8 -1.31 -6.16 -2.53
N ALA A 9 0.05 -6.26 -2.45
CA ALA A 9 0.86 -7.00 -3.44
C ALA A 9 0.36 -8.42 -3.76
N HIS A 10 -0.16 -9.13 -2.76
CA HIS A 10 -0.69 -10.49 -2.89
C HIS A 10 -2.20 -10.52 -3.15
N HIS A 11 -2.87 -9.39 -3.05
CA HIS A 11 -4.32 -9.27 -3.18
C HIS A 11 -4.74 -8.87 -4.59
N VAL A 12 -3.92 -8.13 -5.34
CA VAL A 12 -4.24 -7.66 -6.69
C VAL A 12 -4.70 -8.81 -7.60
N GLY A 13 -4.09 -10.00 -7.49
CA GLY A 13 -4.42 -11.13 -8.36
C GLY A 13 -5.87 -11.64 -8.23
N TRP A 14 -6.50 -11.51 -7.05
CA TRP A 14 -7.91 -11.87 -6.88
C TRP A 14 -8.85 -10.66 -7.01
N MET A 15 -8.37 -9.45 -6.75
CA MET A 15 -9.16 -8.22 -6.87
C MET A 15 -9.32 -7.77 -8.33
N ASP A 16 -8.25 -7.81 -9.13
CA ASP A 16 -8.24 -7.33 -10.51
C ASP A 16 -9.38 -7.93 -11.38
N PRO A 17 -9.67 -9.24 -11.33
CA PRO A 17 -10.84 -9.79 -12.05
C PRO A 17 -12.17 -9.16 -11.68
N LEU A 18 -12.31 -8.65 -10.44
CA LEU A 18 -13.52 -8.00 -9.92
C LEU A 18 -13.61 -6.52 -10.28
N PHE A 19 -12.52 -5.88 -10.72
CA PHE A 19 -12.53 -4.48 -11.15
C PHE A 19 -13.38 -4.28 -12.41
N PRO A 20 -13.89 -3.07 -12.66
CA PRO A 20 -14.65 -2.79 -13.87
C PRO A 20 -13.87 -3.13 -15.14
N HIS A 21 -14.58 -3.48 -16.22
CA HIS A 21 -13.91 -3.78 -17.50
C HIS A 21 -13.45 -2.54 -18.25
N GLN A 22 -14.14 -1.42 -18.06
CA GLN A 22 -13.86 -0.18 -18.77
C GLN A 22 -13.94 1.01 -17.81
N PHE A 23 -12.94 1.84 -17.85
CA PHE A 23 -12.84 3.16 -17.20
C PHE A 23 -11.67 3.90 -17.84
N GLY A 24 -11.84 5.20 -18.09
CA GLY A 24 -10.78 6.04 -18.62
C GLY A 24 -9.86 6.59 -17.54
N THR A 25 -10.42 6.83 -16.34
CA THR A 25 -9.69 7.36 -15.19
C THR A 25 -9.65 6.35 -14.06
N PHE A 26 -8.45 6.08 -13.54
CA PHE A 26 -8.21 5.31 -12.32
C PHE A 26 -7.65 6.22 -11.23
N VAL A 27 -8.17 6.11 -10.02
CA VAL A 27 -7.68 6.84 -8.86
C VAL A 27 -7.40 5.88 -7.69
N GLU A 28 -6.14 5.74 -7.28
CA GLU A 28 -5.75 5.04 -6.05
C GLU A 28 -5.79 6.05 -4.90
N VAL A 29 -6.90 6.02 -4.11
CA VAL A 29 -7.26 7.09 -3.15
C VAL A 29 -6.33 7.12 -1.94
N PHE A 30 -5.95 5.96 -1.43
CA PHE A 30 -4.98 5.76 -0.36
C PHE A 30 -3.83 4.94 -0.93
N GLY A 31 -2.86 5.61 -1.51
CA GLY A 31 -1.86 4.99 -2.37
C GLY A 31 -0.94 4.01 -1.65
N GLY A 32 -0.42 4.40 -0.47
CA GLY A 32 0.50 3.57 0.28
C GLY A 32 1.66 3.04 -0.59
N ALA A 33 1.82 1.73 -0.66
CA ALA A 33 2.85 1.12 -1.51
C ALA A 33 2.48 1.04 -3.01
N GLY A 34 1.35 1.58 -3.48
CA GLY A 34 0.96 1.70 -4.89
C GLY A 34 0.82 0.37 -5.65
N TRP A 35 0.47 -0.70 -4.93
CA TRP A 35 0.49 -2.03 -5.55
C TRP A 35 -0.60 -2.23 -6.60
N VAL A 36 -1.74 -1.56 -6.47
CA VAL A 36 -2.83 -1.69 -7.45
C VAL A 36 -2.45 -0.97 -8.74
N SER A 37 -1.94 0.26 -8.64
CA SER A 37 -1.41 1.01 -9.79
C SER A 37 -0.34 0.25 -10.57
N VAL A 38 0.57 -0.44 -9.86
CA VAL A 38 1.72 -1.12 -10.49
C VAL A 38 1.34 -2.50 -11.05
N LYS A 39 0.46 -3.26 -10.36
CA LYS A 39 0.26 -4.70 -10.68
C LYS A 39 -1.03 -5.02 -11.41
N SER A 40 -2.04 -4.15 -11.38
CA SER A 40 -3.32 -4.45 -12.01
C SER A 40 -3.26 -4.30 -13.54
N PRO A 41 -3.51 -5.38 -14.32
CA PRO A 41 -3.62 -5.29 -15.76
C PRO A 41 -4.77 -4.40 -16.24
N LYS A 42 -5.90 -4.38 -15.50
CA LYS A 42 -7.04 -3.52 -15.85
C LYS A 42 -6.73 -2.05 -15.64
N VAL A 43 -6.08 -1.70 -14.51
CA VAL A 43 -5.63 -0.34 -14.23
C VAL A 43 -4.64 0.16 -15.28
N ALA A 44 -3.81 -0.74 -15.80
CA ALA A 44 -2.87 -0.41 -16.87
C ALA A 44 -3.52 0.06 -18.17
N GLN A 45 -4.80 -0.19 -18.38
CA GLN A 45 -5.54 0.20 -19.60
C GLN A 45 -6.16 1.60 -19.44
N ALA A 46 -6.20 2.18 -18.24
CA ALA A 46 -6.71 3.52 -18.03
C ALA A 46 -5.79 4.57 -18.66
N THR A 47 -6.39 5.58 -19.32
CA THR A 47 -5.67 6.70 -19.93
C THR A 47 -5.16 7.69 -18.88
N THR A 48 -5.92 7.86 -17.80
CA THR A 48 -5.55 8.69 -16.66
C THR A 48 -5.40 7.82 -15.42
N ARG A 49 -4.24 7.88 -14.78
CA ARG A 49 -3.94 7.12 -13.56
C ARG A 49 -3.40 8.06 -12.50
N VAL A 50 -4.16 8.22 -11.44
CA VAL A 50 -3.84 9.13 -10.33
C VAL A 50 -3.49 8.30 -9.10
N TYR A 51 -2.33 8.58 -8.54
CA TYR A 51 -1.92 8.10 -7.24
C TYR A 51 -2.11 9.22 -6.23
N ASN A 52 -2.73 8.95 -5.08
CA ASN A 52 -2.84 9.90 -4.00
C ASN A 52 -2.39 9.28 -2.68
N ASP A 53 -1.69 10.05 -1.89
CA ASP A 53 -1.48 9.74 -0.47
C ASP A 53 -1.46 11.04 0.33
N PHE A 54 -2.11 11.02 1.50
CA PHE A 54 -2.13 12.18 2.39
C PHE A 54 -0.74 12.49 2.98
N ASN A 55 0.14 11.50 3.07
CA ASN A 55 1.51 11.67 3.51
C ASN A 55 2.36 12.37 2.43
N PRO A 56 2.80 13.62 2.63
CA PRO A 56 3.51 14.40 1.61
C PRO A 56 4.84 13.78 1.20
N LEU A 57 5.54 13.10 2.12
CA LEU A 57 6.79 12.42 1.79
C LEU A 57 6.56 11.20 0.90
N LEU A 58 5.45 10.49 1.12
CA LEU A 58 5.09 9.36 0.29
C LEU A 58 4.59 9.80 -1.09
N ALA A 59 3.78 10.86 -1.16
CA ALA A 59 3.39 11.50 -2.41
C ALA A 59 4.63 11.96 -3.19
N ASN A 60 5.59 12.60 -2.51
CA ASN A 60 6.86 13.01 -3.12
C ASN A 60 7.66 11.82 -3.69
N VAL A 61 7.69 10.67 -3.00
CA VAL A 61 8.33 9.45 -3.53
C VAL A 61 7.70 9.05 -4.86
N TYR A 62 6.37 9.02 -4.94
CA TYR A 62 5.67 8.61 -6.17
C TYR A 62 5.83 9.63 -7.29
N GLU A 63 5.85 10.92 -6.99
CA GLU A 63 6.16 11.95 -7.98
C GLU A 63 7.57 11.76 -8.55
N CYS A 64 8.59 11.55 -7.71
CA CYS A 64 9.96 11.31 -8.17
C CYS A 64 10.05 10.00 -8.99
N LEU A 65 9.39 8.94 -8.56
CA LEU A 65 9.41 7.65 -9.27
C LEU A 65 8.68 7.72 -10.61
N ARG A 66 7.69 8.59 -10.75
CA ARG A 66 6.97 8.84 -11.99
C ARG A 66 7.79 9.68 -12.97
N THR A 67 8.41 10.75 -12.48
CA THR A 67 9.07 11.77 -13.31
C THR A 67 10.53 11.44 -13.62
N ASP A 68 11.30 10.99 -12.63
CA ASP A 68 12.72 10.68 -12.76
C ASP A 68 13.16 9.48 -11.91
N PRO A 69 12.70 8.25 -12.24
CA PRO A 69 13.14 7.04 -11.52
C PRO A 69 14.64 6.79 -11.66
N VAL A 70 15.30 7.35 -12.68
CA VAL A 70 16.73 7.19 -12.88
C VAL A 70 17.51 7.96 -11.83
N ALA A 71 17.15 9.21 -11.55
CA ALA A 71 17.77 10.01 -10.49
C ALA A 71 17.55 9.37 -9.11
N VAL A 72 16.33 8.87 -8.83
CA VAL A 72 16.05 8.14 -7.59
C VAL A 72 16.95 6.92 -7.46
N LEU A 73 17.06 6.09 -8.50
CA LEU A 73 17.88 4.88 -8.50
C LEU A 73 19.39 5.20 -8.36
N ALA A 74 19.87 6.24 -9.04
CA ALA A 74 21.26 6.69 -8.94
C ALA A 74 21.60 7.11 -7.50
N LYS A 75 20.74 7.93 -6.88
CA LYS A 75 20.93 8.37 -5.50
C LYS A 75 20.81 7.21 -4.51
N MET A 76 19.84 6.30 -4.68
CA MET A 76 19.76 5.09 -3.88
C MET A 76 21.03 4.23 -3.99
N THR A 77 21.65 4.18 -5.16
CA THR A 77 22.87 3.38 -5.40
C THR A 77 24.08 4.01 -4.70
N ALA A 78 24.16 5.32 -4.65
CA ALA A 78 25.18 6.06 -3.91
C ALA A 78 25.00 6.05 -2.38
N THR A 79 23.80 5.70 -1.89
CA THR A 79 23.49 5.64 -0.46
C THR A 79 23.86 4.28 0.13
N PRO A 80 24.59 4.21 1.28
CA PRO A 80 24.87 2.95 1.97
C PRO A 80 23.59 2.19 2.29
N LYS A 81 23.61 0.88 2.11
CA LYS A 81 22.40 0.03 2.28
C LYS A 81 21.93 -0.15 3.72
N SER A 82 22.83 0.05 4.69
CA SER A 82 22.54 -0.04 6.12
C SER A 82 23.65 0.72 6.86
N ASP A 83 23.29 1.82 7.50
CA ASP A 83 24.18 2.67 8.27
C ASP A 83 23.38 3.34 9.40
N THR A 84 23.74 3.07 10.66
CA THR A 84 23.04 3.59 11.83
C THR A 84 23.19 5.10 11.98
N VAL A 85 24.36 5.66 11.61
CA VAL A 85 24.60 7.10 11.70
C VAL A 85 23.74 7.82 10.68
N LEU A 86 23.77 7.35 9.43
CA LEU A 86 22.96 7.89 8.34
C LEU A 86 21.44 7.76 8.63
N TYR A 87 21.02 6.63 9.23
CA TYR A 87 19.63 6.43 9.63
C TYR A 87 19.18 7.51 10.63
N LYS A 88 19.96 7.74 11.68
CA LYS A 88 19.66 8.76 12.69
C LYS A 88 19.69 10.18 12.10
N GLN A 89 20.62 10.44 11.19
CA GLN A 89 20.67 11.72 10.48
C GLN A 89 19.39 11.95 9.67
N TYR A 90 18.99 11.00 8.82
CA TYR A 90 17.76 11.11 8.02
C TYR A 90 16.51 11.19 8.89
N GLN A 91 16.48 10.44 10.01
CA GLN A 91 15.41 10.53 10.98
C GLN A 91 15.30 11.95 11.57
N GLN A 92 16.42 12.55 11.98
CA GLN A 92 16.46 13.92 12.49
C GLN A 92 16.02 14.94 11.42
N GLU A 93 16.49 14.79 10.20
CA GLU A 93 16.14 15.70 9.11
C GLU A 93 14.64 15.64 8.79
N LEU A 94 14.07 14.43 8.63
CA LEU A 94 12.67 14.27 8.21
C LEU A 94 11.65 14.47 9.33
N PHE A 95 11.99 14.14 10.59
CA PHE A 95 11.03 14.16 11.70
C PHE A 95 11.35 15.21 12.76
N GLY A 96 12.56 15.76 12.78
CA GLY A 96 12.98 16.79 13.73
C GLY A 96 13.10 18.19 13.16
N GLN A 97 13.33 18.31 11.85
CA GLN A 97 13.64 19.61 11.22
C GLN A 97 12.69 19.98 10.07
N LEU A 98 12.19 18.99 9.31
CA LEU A 98 11.36 19.26 8.15
C LEU A 98 9.94 19.66 8.55
N ASP A 99 9.46 20.76 7.99
CA ASP A 99 8.04 21.13 8.04
C ASP A 99 7.30 20.37 6.89
N TRP A 100 6.55 19.34 7.25
CA TRP A 100 5.87 18.48 6.29
C TRP A 100 4.79 19.22 5.48
N THR A 101 4.28 20.34 6.01
CA THR A 101 3.26 21.16 5.29
C THR A 101 3.86 21.93 4.12
N LYS A 102 5.20 22.03 4.04
CA LYS A 102 5.95 22.74 3.01
C LYS A 102 6.66 21.82 2.03
N VAL A 103 6.43 20.50 2.12
CA VAL A 103 7.05 19.56 1.19
C VAL A 103 6.60 19.85 -0.23
N GLN A 104 7.57 20.07 -1.11
CA GLN A 104 7.33 20.18 -2.56
C GLN A 104 7.53 18.80 -3.19
N LEU A 105 6.62 18.41 -4.09
CA LEU A 105 6.75 17.16 -4.82
C LEU A 105 7.86 17.25 -5.87
N GLY A 106 8.61 16.16 -6.05
CA GLY A 106 9.71 16.07 -7.01
C GLY A 106 11.11 16.19 -6.36
N ASP A 107 11.20 16.30 -5.04
CA ASP A 107 12.50 16.31 -4.33
C ASP A 107 13.04 14.88 -4.19
N VAL A 108 14.02 14.55 -5.02
CA VAL A 108 14.67 13.22 -5.06
C VAL A 108 15.46 12.95 -3.77
N ASP A 109 16.02 13.97 -3.12
CA ASP A 109 16.75 13.80 -1.87
C ASP A 109 15.81 13.36 -0.75
N LEU A 110 14.70 14.05 -0.58
CA LEU A 110 13.67 13.67 0.38
C LEU A 110 13.08 12.29 0.07
N ALA A 111 12.83 11.98 -1.20
CA ALA A 111 12.30 10.69 -1.62
C ALA A 111 13.22 9.53 -1.20
N VAL A 112 14.53 9.64 -1.43
CA VAL A 112 15.50 8.61 -1.08
C VAL A 112 15.68 8.49 0.44
N LYS A 113 15.71 9.60 1.19
CA LYS A 113 15.74 9.60 2.65
C LYS A 113 14.50 8.86 3.23
N TYR A 114 13.30 9.17 2.72
CA TYR A 114 12.08 8.49 3.14
C TYR A 114 12.15 6.99 2.84
N LEU A 115 12.51 6.59 1.60
CA LEU A 115 12.64 5.19 1.21
C LEU A 115 13.69 4.44 2.03
N TYR A 116 14.79 5.12 2.37
CA TYR A 116 15.83 4.56 3.25
C TYR A 116 15.25 4.20 4.62
N LEU A 117 14.56 5.13 5.27
CA LEU A 117 13.93 4.90 6.57
C LEU A 117 12.82 3.85 6.46
N GLN A 118 11.90 3.97 5.49
CA GLN A 118 10.76 3.07 5.32
C GLN A 118 11.16 1.61 5.07
N THR A 119 12.29 1.37 4.43
CA THR A 119 12.78 0.01 4.20
C THR A 119 13.41 -0.63 5.44
N GLN A 120 13.72 0.15 6.45
CA GLN A 120 14.39 -0.32 7.67
C GLN A 120 13.46 -0.41 8.89
N VAL A 121 12.23 0.05 8.78
CA VAL A 121 11.24 -0.09 9.86
C VAL A 121 10.76 -1.52 10.02
N PHE A 122 10.36 -1.86 11.24
CA PHE A 122 9.76 -3.16 11.53
C PHE A 122 8.46 -3.34 10.77
N ALA A 123 8.30 -4.48 10.12
CA ALA A 123 7.09 -4.91 9.40
C ALA A 123 6.54 -3.92 8.35
N GLY A 124 7.28 -2.87 7.99
CA GLY A 124 6.81 -1.87 7.02
C GLY A 124 5.78 -0.89 7.60
N THR A 125 5.84 -0.63 8.92
CA THR A 125 5.00 0.38 9.56
C THR A 125 5.14 1.73 8.85
N PRO A 126 4.03 2.39 8.49
CA PRO A 126 4.08 3.69 7.83
C PRO A 126 4.80 4.75 8.67
N LEU A 127 5.64 5.53 8.03
CA LEU A 127 6.29 6.67 8.65
C LEU A 127 5.33 7.87 8.66
N SER A 128 5.15 8.48 9.82
CA SER A 128 4.34 9.69 10.02
C SER A 128 4.95 10.58 11.09
N THR A 129 4.47 11.81 11.23
CA THR A 129 4.91 12.72 12.29
C THR A 129 4.67 12.18 13.70
N THR A 130 3.70 11.28 13.86
CA THR A 130 3.37 10.64 15.14
C THR A 130 4.02 9.26 15.28
N ASN A 131 4.55 8.68 14.21
CA ASN A 131 5.15 7.36 14.19
C ASN A 131 6.59 7.44 13.68
N VAL A 132 7.48 7.86 14.59
CA VAL A 132 8.91 7.97 14.31
C VAL A 132 9.52 6.58 14.30
N PRO A 133 10.25 6.20 13.26
CA PRO A 133 10.74 4.84 13.10
C PRO A 133 11.84 4.49 14.11
N TYR A 134 11.80 3.26 14.62
CA TYR A 134 12.93 2.66 15.35
C TYR A 134 13.82 1.91 14.36
N PHE A 135 15.13 2.15 14.46
CA PHE A 135 16.11 1.36 13.72
C PHE A 135 16.08 -0.10 14.16
N THR A 136 15.76 -0.99 13.25
CA THR A 136 15.97 -2.42 13.47
C THR A 136 17.24 -2.84 12.76
N GLU A 137 18.33 -3.00 13.51
CA GLU A 137 19.53 -3.65 12.97
C GLU A 137 19.15 -5.00 12.39
N THR A 138 19.11 -5.11 11.06
CA THR A 138 19.32 -6.40 10.44
C THR A 138 20.75 -6.77 10.75
N LYS A 139 20.95 -7.72 11.68
CA LYS A 139 22.28 -8.16 12.12
C LYS A 139 23.22 -8.23 10.93
N ALA A 140 24.28 -7.44 10.95
CA ALA A 140 25.32 -7.47 9.95
C ALA A 140 25.79 -8.92 9.81
N GLY A 141 25.68 -9.52 8.63
CA GLY A 141 25.89 -10.95 8.39
C GLY A 141 24.61 -11.78 8.27
N GLY A 142 23.42 -11.17 8.32
CA GLY A 142 22.15 -11.87 8.16
C GLY A 142 22.00 -12.55 6.80
N LYS A 143 21.41 -13.74 6.82
CA LYS A 143 21.13 -14.63 5.67
C LYS A 143 20.19 -14.01 4.62
N TYR A 144 19.61 -12.83 4.91
CA TYR A 144 18.61 -12.17 4.07
C TYR A 144 19.14 -10.86 3.49
N PRO A 145 18.85 -10.56 2.21
CA PRO A 145 19.22 -9.31 1.59
C PRO A 145 18.55 -8.13 2.29
N SER A 146 19.24 -7.00 2.34
CA SER A 146 18.67 -5.72 2.82
C SER A 146 17.37 -5.42 2.07
N LYS A 147 16.34 -4.94 2.79
CA LYS A 147 15.09 -4.49 2.18
C LYS A 147 15.33 -3.30 1.25
N TYR A 148 16.31 -2.46 1.56
CA TYR A 148 16.75 -1.34 0.72
C TYR A 148 17.34 -1.84 -0.60
N ASP A 149 18.27 -2.80 -0.57
CA ASP A 149 18.80 -3.44 -1.77
C ASP A 149 17.71 -4.17 -2.59
N THR A 150 16.77 -4.78 -1.89
CA THR A 150 15.64 -5.44 -2.55
C THR A 150 14.76 -4.43 -3.29
N LEU A 151 14.51 -3.26 -2.70
CA LEU A 151 13.78 -2.18 -3.34
C LEU A 151 14.56 -1.63 -4.54
N ARG A 152 15.87 -1.34 -4.36
CA ARG A 152 16.74 -0.88 -5.44
C ARG A 152 16.71 -1.82 -6.65
N LYS A 153 16.83 -3.14 -6.43
CA LYS A 153 16.71 -4.15 -7.49
C LYS A 153 15.34 -4.15 -8.18
N LYS A 154 14.26 -3.90 -7.43
CA LYS A 154 12.94 -3.78 -8.02
C LYS A 154 12.81 -2.53 -8.89
N LEU A 155 13.36 -1.41 -8.45
CA LEU A 155 13.37 -0.17 -9.22
C LEU A 155 14.35 -0.18 -10.40
N SER A 156 15.28 -1.15 -10.46
CA SER A 156 16.09 -1.43 -11.64
C SER A 156 15.38 -2.31 -12.66
N ASN A 157 14.14 -2.73 -12.40
CA ASN A 157 13.34 -3.55 -13.31
C ASN A 157 12.43 -2.65 -14.14
N ASP A 158 12.65 -2.64 -15.44
CA ASP A 158 11.94 -1.79 -16.41
C ASP A 158 10.42 -1.97 -16.32
N THR A 159 9.92 -3.19 -16.12
CA THR A 159 8.48 -3.43 -15.99
C THR A 159 7.85 -2.65 -14.84
N ILE A 160 8.54 -2.50 -13.70
CA ILE A 160 8.04 -1.74 -12.55
C ILE A 160 8.17 -0.26 -12.79
N THR A 161 9.32 0.20 -13.29
CA THR A 161 9.56 1.63 -13.55
C THR A 161 8.69 2.16 -14.67
N ASP A 162 8.43 1.38 -15.72
CA ASP A 162 7.50 1.76 -16.79
C ASP A 162 6.09 1.94 -16.24
N ARG A 163 5.62 1.02 -15.38
CA ARG A 163 4.31 1.16 -14.71
C ARG A 163 4.23 2.40 -13.83
N LEU A 164 5.31 2.79 -13.18
CA LEU A 164 5.37 4.02 -12.37
C LEU A 164 5.34 5.27 -13.24
N LYS A 165 6.05 5.29 -14.37
CA LYS A 165 6.01 6.39 -15.35
C LYS A 165 4.64 6.58 -15.99
N GLU A 166 3.86 5.52 -16.07
CA GLU A 166 2.49 5.55 -16.59
C GLU A 166 1.48 6.18 -15.62
N ILE A 167 1.83 6.46 -14.37
CA ILE A 167 1.03 7.30 -13.45
C ILE A 167 1.01 8.72 -14.03
N THR A 168 -0.19 9.23 -14.36
CA THR A 168 -0.34 10.52 -15.03
C THR A 168 -0.35 11.70 -14.06
N GLY A 169 -0.67 11.46 -12.78
CA GLY A 169 -0.66 12.47 -11.74
C GLY A 169 -0.46 11.90 -10.35
N VAL A 170 0.22 12.66 -9.51
CA VAL A 170 0.36 12.39 -8.08
C VAL A 170 -0.30 13.53 -7.32
N GLU A 171 -1.19 13.19 -6.41
CA GLU A 171 -1.89 14.12 -5.53
C GLU A 171 -1.47 13.91 -4.08
N GLN A 172 -1.60 14.98 -3.31
CA GLN A 172 -1.44 14.95 -1.85
C GLN A 172 -2.67 15.62 -1.23
N MET A 173 -3.80 14.92 -1.29
CA MET A 173 -5.10 15.47 -0.92
C MET A 173 -5.80 14.63 0.13
N ASP A 174 -6.72 15.25 0.87
CA ASP A 174 -7.74 14.53 1.63
C ASP A 174 -8.56 13.63 0.68
N CYS A 175 -8.92 12.43 1.14
CA CYS A 175 -9.61 11.44 0.32
C CYS A 175 -10.97 11.92 -0.20
N ILE A 176 -11.71 12.71 0.59
CA ILE A 176 -13.03 13.22 0.21
C ILE A 176 -12.91 14.26 -0.90
N ASP A 177 -11.96 15.19 -0.75
CA ASP A 177 -11.70 16.22 -1.74
C ASP A 177 -11.17 15.61 -3.04
N LEU A 178 -10.30 14.61 -2.93
CA LEU A 178 -9.81 13.86 -4.09
C LEU A 178 -10.95 13.15 -4.83
N ILE A 179 -11.82 12.43 -4.12
CA ILE A 179 -12.95 11.73 -4.73
C ILE A 179 -13.86 12.73 -5.44
N LYS A 180 -14.23 13.85 -4.80
CA LYS A 180 -15.03 14.91 -5.42
C LYS A 180 -14.38 15.51 -6.67
N LYS A 181 -13.06 15.71 -6.64
CA LYS A 181 -12.27 16.26 -7.76
C LYS A 181 -12.31 15.38 -9.01
N TYR A 182 -12.25 14.06 -8.83
CA TYR A 182 -12.14 13.09 -9.92
C TYR A 182 -13.44 12.35 -10.23
N ASP A 183 -14.56 12.64 -9.53
CA ASP A 183 -15.81 11.92 -9.72
C ASP A 183 -16.41 12.18 -11.10
N SER A 184 -16.49 11.11 -11.88
CA SER A 184 -17.18 11.07 -13.17
C SER A 184 -17.67 9.65 -13.46
N PRO A 185 -18.64 9.47 -14.38
CA PRO A 185 -19.10 8.13 -14.78
C PRO A 185 -18.00 7.22 -15.34
N ASP A 186 -16.89 7.81 -15.83
CA ASP A 186 -15.73 7.12 -16.41
C ASP A 186 -14.58 6.91 -15.41
N THR A 187 -14.79 7.22 -14.12
CA THR A 187 -13.77 7.06 -13.07
C THR A 187 -13.97 5.78 -12.28
N PHE A 188 -12.87 5.08 -12.05
CA PHE A 188 -12.78 3.96 -11.10
C PHE A 188 -11.86 4.33 -9.94
N PHE A 189 -12.41 4.32 -8.73
CA PHE A 189 -11.69 4.56 -7.48
C PHE A 189 -11.32 3.23 -6.81
N TYR A 190 -10.04 3.02 -6.50
CA TYR A 190 -9.62 2.01 -5.55
C TYR A 190 -9.37 2.67 -4.20
N VAL A 191 -10.05 2.17 -3.17
CA VAL A 191 -10.11 2.79 -1.84
C VAL A 191 -9.62 1.78 -0.81
N ASP A 192 -8.53 2.08 -0.10
CA ASP A 192 -7.91 1.20 0.90
C ASP A 192 -7.52 2.04 2.14
N PRO A 193 -8.53 2.55 2.89
CA PRO A 193 -8.30 3.47 3.99
C PRO A 193 -7.58 2.79 5.15
N PRO A 194 -7.03 3.55 6.12
CA PRO A 194 -6.67 3.01 7.41
C PRO A 194 -7.82 2.20 7.98
N TYR A 195 -7.58 0.96 8.40
CA TYR A 195 -8.67 0.10 8.84
C TYR A 195 -9.16 0.51 10.22
N TYR A 196 -10.48 0.48 10.40
CA TYR A 196 -11.16 0.85 11.64
C TYR A 196 -10.58 0.09 12.84
N ASN A 197 -10.30 0.80 13.94
CA ASN A 197 -9.58 0.32 15.13
C ASN A 197 -8.12 -0.13 14.88
N MET A 198 -7.54 0.15 13.71
CA MET A 198 -6.15 -0.13 13.37
C MET A 198 -5.41 1.15 12.93
N GLU A 199 -6.03 2.31 13.09
CA GLU A 199 -5.54 3.63 12.66
C GLU A 199 -4.23 4.00 13.34
N PHE A 200 -3.95 3.43 14.53
CA PHE A 200 -2.70 3.65 15.26
C PHE A 200 -1.44 3.19 14.50
N TYR A 201 -1.60 2.35 13.47
CA TYR A 201 -0.48 1.99 12.58
C TYR A 201 -0.14 3.07 11.56
N TYR A 202 -1.08 3.96 11.24
CA TYR A 202 -0.92 4.98 10.19
C TYR A 202 -0.69 6.36 10.80
N SER A 203 -1.71 7.09 11.02
CA SER A 203 -1.75 8.30 11.81
C SER A 203 -3.08 8.29 12.55
N LYS A 204 -3.18 8.98 13.69
CA LYS A 204 -4.45 9.07 14.42
C LYS A 204 -5.52 9.91 13.68
N ASP A 205 -5.28 10.26 12.42
CA ASP A 205 -6.03 11.24 11.66
C ASP A 205 -7.16 10.65 10.81
N PHE A 206 -7.61 9.40 11.09
CA PHE A 206 -8.75 8.79 10.40
C PHE A 206 -9.77 8.25 11.40
N PRO A 207 -10.51 9.15 12.13
CA PRO A 207 -11.46 8.77 13.16
C PRO A 207 -12.74 8.16 12.57
N ARG A 208 -13.61 7.62 13.42
CA ARG A 208 -14.86 6.98 13.02
C ARG A 208 -15.75 7.90 12.15
N GLU A 209 -15.80 9.17 12.46
CA GLU A 209 -16.55 10.18 11.70
C GLU A 209 -16.03 10.31 10.26
N LYS A 210 -14.71 10.13 10.05
CA LYS A 210 -14.11 10.15 8.72
C LYS A 210 -14.43 8.90 7.92
N HIS A 211 -14.57 7.74 8.57
CA HIS A 211 -15.07 6.52 7.93
C HIS A 211 -16.52 6.68 7.46
N GLN A 212 -17.37 7.33 8.27
CA GLN A 212 -18.74 7.64 7.88
C GLN A 212 -18.79 8.63 6.71
N GLU A 213 -18.00 9.72 6.79
CA GLU A 213 -17.91 10.70 5.70
C GLU A 213 -17.45 10.07 4.38
N LEU A 214 -16.48 9.15 4.44
CA LEU A 214 -16.03 8.39 3.27
C LEU A 214 -17.16 7.52 2.72
N ALA A 215 -17.90 6.81 3.57
CA ALA A 215 -19.01 5.98 3.15
C ALA A 215 -20.12 6.80 2.50
N ASP A 216 -20.50 7.92 3.11
CA ASP A 216 -21.50 8.84 2.57
C ASP A 216 -21.07 9.43 1.22
N THR A 217 -19.79 9.76 1.08
CA THR A 217 -19.23 10.26 -0.17
C THR A 217 -19.29 9.18 -1.25
N LEU A 218 -18.81 7.96 -0.97
CA LEU A 218 -18.78 6.86 -1.92
C LEU A 218 -20.18 6.39 -2.35
N ALA A 219 -21.17 6.53 -1.47
CA ALA A 219 -22.58 6.21 -1.80
C ALA A 219 -23.20 7.17 -2.84
N ASN A 220 -22.61 8.36 -3.04
CA ASN A 220 -23.17 9.42 -3.88
C ASN A 220 -22.33 9.75 -5.13
N ILE A 221 -21.23 9.04 -5.40
CA ILE A 221 -20.41 9.27 -6.60
C ILE A 221 -21.09 8.76 -7.87
N LYS A 222 -20.72 9.35 -9.00
CA LYS A 222 -21.11 8.92 -10.35
C LYS A 222 -20.22 7.78 -10.86
N GLY A 223 -18.99 7.74 -10.39
CA GLY A 223 -17.99 6.76 -10.75
C GLY A 223 -18.21 5.41 -10.07
N LYS A 224 -17.30 4.49 -10.35
CA LYS A 224 -17.27 3.17 -9.72
C LYS A 224 -16.20 3.14 -8.64
N PHE A 225 -16.44 2.37 -7.57
CA PHE A 225 -15.40 2.14 -6.57
C PHE A 225 -15.26 0.67 -6.19
N ALA A 226 -14.06 0.29 -5.76
CA ALA A 226 -13.77 -0.93 -5.02
C ALA A 226 -13.03 -0.55 -3.73
N LEU A 227 -13.66 -0.84 -2.60
CA LEU A 227 -13.17 -0.51 -1.27
C LEU A 227 -12.68 -1.78 -0.56
N SER A 228 -11.46 -1.77 -0.09
CA SER A 228 -10.86 -2.85 0.72
C SER A 228 -11.05 -2.61 2.21
N TYR A 229 -11.51 -3.64 2.94
CA TYR A 229 -11.65 -3.59 4.39
C TYR A 229 -11.49 -4.97 5.06
N TYR A 230 -11.31 -4.97 6.40
CA TYR A 230 -11.60 -6.12 7.25
C TYR A 230 -13.06 -6.12 7.69
N ASP A 231 -13.54 -7.27 8.19
CA ASP A 231 -14.85 -7.37 8.84
C ASP A 231 -14.80 -6.72 10.22
N PHE A 232 -15.73 -5.80 10.49
CA PHE A 232 -15.97 -5.17 11.79
C PHE A 232 -17.46 -4.81 11.92
N ASP A 233 -17.92 -4.63 13.15
CA ASP A 233 -19.36 -4.57 13.46
C ASP A 233 -20.11 -3.45 12.70
N ASP A 234 -19.54 -2.27 12.58
CA ASP A 234 -20.16 -1.12 11.89
C ASP A 234 -20.07 -1.17 10.35
N LEU A 235 -19.29 -2.10 9.78
CA LEU A 235 -19.03 -2.11 8.33
C LEU A 235 -20.32 -2.24 7.51
N LYS A 236 -21.29 -3.04 7.99
CA LYS A 236 -22.60 -3.19 7.34
C LYS A 236 -23.49 -1.97 7.51
N VAL A 237 -23.26 -1.14 8.52
CA VAL A 237 -23.96 0.14 8.70
C VAL A 237 -23.44 1.13 7.67
N PHE A 238 -22.13 1.20 7.47
CA PHE A 238 -21.50 2.08 6.48
C PHE A 238 -21.80 1.64 5.03
N TYR A 239 -21.78 0.33 4.77
CA TYR A 239 -21.92 -0.24 3.43
C TYR A 239 -22.95 -1.41 3.44
N PRO A 240 -24.25 -1.12 3.48
CA PRO A 240 -25.30 -2.16 3.52
C PRO A 240 -25.21 -3.14 2.34
N GLU A 241 -25.34 -4.44 2.62
CA GLU A 241 -25.23 -5.53 1.60
C GLU A 241 -26.37 -5.51 0.56
N ASP A 242 -27.46 -4.83 0.83
CA ASP A 242 -28.56 -4.61 -0.12
C ASP A 242 -28.29 -3.50 -1.14
N LYS A 243 -27.31 -2.61 -0.84
CA LYS A 243 -26.91 -1.51 -1.73
C LYS A 243 -25.57 -1.73 -2.41
N PHE A 244 -24.70 -2.50 -1.79
CA PHE A 244 -23.32 -2.71 -2.26
C PHE A 244 -23.02 -4.18 -2.48
N THR A 245 -22.22 -4.48 -3.50
CA THR A 245 -21.74 -5.84 -3.76
C THR A 245 -20.53 -6.13 -2.89
N TRP A 246 -20.59 -7.20 -2.11
CA TRP A 246 -19.49 -7.63 -1.24
C TRP A 246 -18.84 -8.90 -1.79
N HIS A 247 -17.53 -8.89 -1.86
CA HIS A 247 -16.72 -10.08 -2.15
C HIS A 247 -15.78 -10.35 -0.98
N LYS A 248 -15.91 -11.51 -0.34
CA LYS A 248 -15.11 -11.91 0.83
C LYS A 248 -14.04 -12.92 0.42
N GLN A 249 -12.79 -12.63 0.76
CA GLN A 249 -11.64 -13.48 0.47
C GLN A 249 -10.91 -13.87 1.75
N SER A 250 -10.73 -15.17 1.98
CA SER A 250 -9.88 -15.65 3.07
C SER A 250 -8.40 -15.38 2.74
N VAL A 251 -7.71 -14.68 3.62
CA VAL A 251 -6.30 -14.29 3.45
C VAL A 251 -5.47 -14.71 4.67
N TYR A 252 -4.18 -14.91 4.46
CA TYR A 252 -3.26 -15.11 5.58
C TYR A 252 -2.77 -13.75 6.10
N ARG A 253 -2.97 -13.48 7.39
CA ARG A 253 -2.45 -12.27 8.03
C ARG A 253 -0.92 -12.30 8.08
N SER A 254 -0.28 -11.16 7.81
CA SER A 254 1.16 -11.03 7.98
C SER A 254 1.56 -11.11 9.46
N ALA A 255 2.84 -11.43 9.73
CA ALA A 255 3.35 -11.55 11.11
C ALA A 255 3.21 -10.24 11.94
N ALA A 256 3.06 -9.09 11.29
CA ALA A 256 2.90 -7.79 11.94
C ALA A 256 1.57 -7.62 12.71
N THR A 257 0.55 -8.43 12.40
CA THR A 257 -0.76 -8.38 13.05
C THR A 257 -0.91 -9.39 14.19
N ARG A 258 0.18 -9.97 14.67
CA ARG A 258 0.15 -10.95 15.77
C ARG A 258 0.32 -10.23 17.11
N SER A 259 -0.64 -10.40 18.00
CA SER A 259 -0.50 -10.08 19.42
C SER A 259 0.61 -10.96 20.04
N GLY A 260 1.50 -10.37 20.84
CA GLY A 260 2.68 -11.04 21.42
C GLY A 260 2.43 -12.21 22.39
N ASN A 261 1.16 -12.61 22.57
CA ASN A 261 0.76 -13.71 23.46
C ASN A 261 0.39 -15.01 22.72
N ASP A 262 0.47 -15.04 21.38
CA ASP A 262 0.11 -16.24 20.62
C ASP A 262 1.29 -17.22 20.62
N LYS A 263 1.23 -18.26 21.47
CA LYS A 263 2.27 -19.31 21.62
C LYS A 263 2.38 -20.22 20.39
N ASP A 264 1.48 -20.10 19.41
CA ASP A 264 1.45 -20.94 18.22
C ASP A 264 2.15 -20.28 17.03
N TYR A 265 3.47 -20.21 17.07
CA TYR A 265 4.34 -19.69 16.00
C TYR A 265 4.19 -20.41 14.65
N LYS A 266 3.46 -21.53 14.58
CA LYS A 266 3.42 -22.40 13.39
C LYS A 266 2.21 -22.20 12.50
N THR A 267 1.14 -21.57 12.95
CA THR A 267 -0.07 -21.36 12.15
C THR A 267 -0.22 -19.88 11.79
N LYS A 268 -0.16 -19.58 10.48
CA LYS A 268 -0.54 -18.25 9.97
C LYS A 268 -2.01 -18.03 10.31
N SER A 269 -2.34 -17.03 11.12
CA SER A 269 -3.73 -16.67 11.37
C SER A 269 -4.42 -16.30 10.06
N LYS A 270 -5.61 -16.86 9.83
CA LYS A 270 -6.47 -16.49 8.71
C LYS A 270 -7.23 -15.22 9.08
N GLY A 271 -7.41 -14.35 8.12
CA GLY A 271 -8.30 -13.20 8.18
C GLY A 271 -9.23 -13.21 6.98
N THR A 272 -10.22 -12.36 7.01
CA THR A 272 -11.09 -12.11 5.84
C THR A 272 -10.82 -10.70 5.34
N GLU A 273 -10.42 -10.60 4.08
CA GLU A 273 -10.39 -9.35 3.33
C GLU A 273 -11.71 -9.21 2.58
N ILE A 274 -12.29 -8.04 2.60
CA ILE A 274 -13.57 -7.75 1.97
C ILE A 274 -13.35 -6.68 0.92
N LEU A 275 -13.84 -6.91 -0.29
CA LEU A 275 -13.93 -5.91 -1.33
C LEU A 275 -15.39 -5.50 -1.51
N ILE A 276 -15.69 -4.24 -1.27
CA ILE A 276 -17.03 -3.64 -1.36
C ILE A 276 -17.08 -2.77 -2.61
N MET A 277 -18.14 -2.91 -3.41
CA MET A 277 -18.26 -2.26 -4.71
C MET A 277 -19.68 -1.70 -4.91
N ASN A 278 -19.80 -0.56 -5.62
CA ASN A 278 -21.10 -0.01 -6.03
C ASN A 278 -21.57 -0.55 -7.40
N TYR A 279 -20.97 -1.63 -7.87
CA TYR A 279 -21.34 -2.32 -9.10
C TYR A 279 -21.23 -3.83 -8.92
N VAL A 280 -21.88 -4.58 -9.82
CA VAL A 280 -21.75 -6.04 -9.88
C VAL A 280 -20.60 -6.39 -10.83
N PRO A 281 -19.57 -7.12 -10.38
CA PRO A 281 -18.50 -7.58 -11.27
C PRO A 281 -19.06 -8.50 -12.36
N THR A 282 -18.59 -8.31 -13.59
CA THR A 282 -19.03 -9.13 -14.74
C THR A 282 -18.21 -10.40 -14.93
N ALA A 283 -17.08 -10.52 -14.25
CA ALA A 283 -16.28 -11.74 -14.27
C ALA A 283 -16.82 -12.77 -13.28
N PRO A 284 -16.85 -14.08 -13.62
CA PRO A 284 -17.16 -15.11 -12.66
C PRO A 284 -16.14 -15.08 -11.52
N ALA A 285 -16.60 -15.25 -10.29
CA ALA A 285 -15.71 -15.37 -9.13
C ALA A 285 -14.63 -16.43 -9.41
N VAL A 286 -13.37 -16.02 -9.41
CA VAL A 286 -12.26 -16.93 -9.65
C VAL A 286 -12.31 -18.02 -8.59
N LYS A 287 -12.50 -19.28 -9.02
CA LYS A 287 -12.40 -20.43 -8.12
C LYS A 287 -11.05 -20.33 -7.40
N GLN A 288 -11.09 -20.29 -6.08
CA GLN A 288 -9.86 -20.20 -5.27
C GLN A 288 -8.85 -21.24 -5.76
N PRO A 289 -7.59 -20.88 -6.03
CA PRO A 289 -6.58 -21.87 -6.32
C PRO A 289 -6.50 -22.80 -5.10
N LYS A 290 -6.78 -24.09 -5.31
CA LYS A 290 -6.55 -25.11 -4.28
C LYS A 290 -5.09 -24.93 -3.84
N VAL A 291 -4.89 -24.53 -2.59
CA VAL A 291 -3.54 -24.43 -2.02
C VAL A 291 -2.93 -25.82 -2.11
N LYS A 292 -2.05 -26.03 -3.08
CA LYS A 292 -1.25 -27.27 -3.14
C LYS A 292 -0.47 -27.31 -1.84
N LYS A 293 -0.73 -28.32 -0.98
CA LYS A 293 0.13 -28.62 0.15
C LYS A 293 1.53 -28.85 -0.42
N VAL A 294 2.42 -27.89 -0.21
CA VAL A 294 3.85 -28.09 -0.49
C VAL A 294 4.31 -29.12 0.52
N HIS A 295 4.47 -30.36 0.06
CA HIS A 295 5.16 -31.41 0.81
C HIS A 295 6.64 -30.99 0.88
N LEU A 296 7.05 -30.42 2.01
CA LEU A 296 8.47 -30.29 2.31
C LEU A 296 9.02 -31.70 2.55
N PRO A 297 10.08 -32.12 1.83
CA PRO A 297 10.69 -33.43 2.05
C PRO A 297 11.20 -33.53 3.48
N LYS A 298 10.84 -34.61 4.17
CA LYS A 298 11.25 -34.96 5.55
C LYS A 298 12.67 -35.52 5.61
N THR A 299 13.62 -35.03 4.85
CA THR A 299 15.01 -35.53 4.92
C THR A 299 15.98 -34.37 4.78
N LEU A 300 16.49 -33.93 5.92
CA LEU A 300 17.85 -33.38 6.08
C LEU A 300 18.10 -33.04 7.56
N PHE A 301 17.93 -34.02 8.45
CA PHE A 301 18.62 -34.11 9.71
C PHE A 301 18.79 -35.59 10.07
N ALA A 302 19.84 -36.18 9.51
CA ALA A 302 20.43 -37.39 10.05
C ALA A 302 21.95 -37.28 9.86
N THR A 303 22.62 -37.26 11.03
CA THR A 303 24.03 -37.66 11.26
C THR A 303 25.13 -36.88 10.53
N VAL A 304 25.99 -36.17 11.16
CA VAL A 304 27.11 -36.54 12.10
C VAL A 304 27.41 -35.35 12.99
#